data_398026b7c4dff685798c574875c97a12
#
_entry.id   398026b7c4dff685798c574875c97a12
#
_cell.length_a   1.000
_cell.length_b   1.000
_cell.length_c   1.000
_cell.angle_alpha   90.00
_cell.angle_beta   90.00
_cell.angle_gamma   90.00
#
_symmetry.space_group_name_H-M   'P 1'
#
loop_
_entity.id
_entity.type
_entity.pdbx_description
1 polymer ?
#
loop_
_entity_poly.entity_id
_entity_poly.type
_entity_poly.pdbx_seq_one_letter_code
_entity_poly.pdbx_strand_id
1 'polypeptide(L)'
;MLNNEQGEKMSRAIEQADRLYCDFFKKVKGTFERTLFTGVTPVALDGVVTANNVAWNIAGHDKYYEMLGFSTEDISSMLTYYKNKGKISADTDIEAVLRNMELWGGNYCLSQDALESQRRVFNCDMAIDYLCHYIENGEVSKQMLTSKYEEDFCNVKKLLRLDGADGYRKDVLRTIRERGEIKALIENVFSPQDITNPDMFASFLLYYGLLTIEGTKGCRLTLGIPNDCVRKMYNETFAEYCNNEKM
;
A
#
# COMPACT_ATOMS: atom_id res chain seq x y z
N MET A 1 2.43 -16.95 -24.32
CA MET A 1 1.05 -17.49 -24.42
C MET A 1 0.89 -18.49 -23.29
N LEU A 2 0.14 -18.15 -22.24
CA LEU A 2 -0.37 -19.17 -21.32
C LEU A 2 -1.22 -20.12 -22.17
N ASN A 3 -1.01 -21.43 -22.07
CA ASN A 3 -1.85 -22.41 -22.73
C ASN A 3 -3.31 -22.06 -22.44
N ASN A 4 -4.18 -22.12 -23.47
CA ASN A 4 -5.63 -21.81 -23.33
C ASN A 4 -6.26 -22.52 -22.11
N GLU A 5 -5.86 -23.74 -21.80
CA GLU A 5 -6.34 -24.49 -20.63
C GLU A 5 -5.95 -23.87 -19.27
N GLN A 6 -4.77 -23.27 -19.15
CA GLN A 6 -4.38 -22.59 -17.89
C GLN A 6 -5.13 -21.28 -17.71
N GLY A 7 -5.37 -20.54 -18.79
CA GLY A 7 -6.18 -19.33 -18.78
C GLY A 7 -7.63 -19.62 -18.39
N GLU A 8 -8.24 -20.66 -18.95
CA GLU A 8 -9.60 -21.07 -18.59
C GLU A 8 -9.72 -21.57 -17.13
N LYS A 9 -8.73 -22.32 -16.63
CA LYS A 9 -8.70 -22.75 -15.23
C LYS A 9 -8.60 -21.57 -14.27
N MET A 10 -7.75 -20.59 -14.61
CA MET A 10 -7.60 -19.37 -13.81
C MET A 10 -8.88 -18.53 -13.81
N SER A 11 -9.51 -18.34 -14.95
CA SER A 11 -10.80 -17.63 -15.07
C SER A 11 -11.89 -18.29 -14.23
N ARG A 12 -12.03 -19.62 -14.28
CA ARG A 12 -13.01 -20.37 -13.46
C ARG A 12 -12.71 -20.26 -11.96
N ALA A 13 -11.44 -20.28 -11.55
CA ALA A 13 -11.06 -20.11 -10.15
C ALA A 13 -11.40 -18.70 -9.63
N ILE A 14 -11.18 -17.67 -10.44
CA ILE A 14 -11.55 -16.29 -10.14
C ILE A 14 -13.06 -16.15 -10.00
N GLU A 15 -13.85 -16.70 -10.94
CA GLU A 15 -15.31 -16.68 -10.87
C GLU A 15 -15.87 -17.41 -9.63
N GLN A 16 -15.25 -18.52 -9.24
CA GLN A 16 -15.63 -19.25 -8.03
C GLN A 16 -15.32 -18.45 -6.78
N ALA A 17 -14.14 -17.80 -6.72
CA ALA A 17 -13.76 -16.93 -5.62
C ALA A 17 -14.74 -15.75 -5.48
N ASP A 18 -15.07 -15.11 -6.59
CA ASP A 18 -16.01 -13.98 -6.61
C ASP A 18 -17.40 -14.38 -6.07
N ARG A 19 -17.93 -15.51 -6.50
CA ARG A 19 -19.21 -16.05 -5.98
C ARG A 19 -19.14 -16.32 -4.48
N LEU A 20 -18.06 -16.95 -3.99
CA LEU A 20 -17.87 -17.23 -2.56
C LEU A 20 -17.84 -15.94 -1.73
N TYR A 21 -17.12 -14.94 -2.20
CA TYR A 21 -17.07 -13.63 -1.55
C TYR A 21 -18.45 -12.95 -1.54
N CYS A 22 -19.14 -12.90 -2.67
CA CYS A 22 -20.48 -12.33 -2.75
C CYS A 22 -21.47 -13.01 -1.79
N ASP A 23 -21.46 -14.34 -1.73
CA ASP A 23 -22.34 -15.09 -0.84
C ASP A 23 -21.98 -14.90 0.64
N PHE A 24 -20.68 -14.83 0.96
CA PHE A 24 -20.22 -14.53 2.31
C PHE A 24 -20.69 -13.16 2.78
N PHE A 25 -20.46 -12.11 1.99
CA PHE A 25 -20.84 -10.75 2.35
C PHE A 25 -22.34 -10.55 2.45
N LYS A 26 -23.14 -11.22 1.58
CA LYS A 26 -24.60 -11.22 1.70
C LYS A 26 -25.07 -11.82 3.03
N LYS A 27 -24.47 -12.94 3.44
CA LYS A 27 -24.79 -13.58 4.74
C LYS A 27 -24.39 -12.70 5.91
N VAL A 28 -23.20 -12.08 5.86
CA VAL A 28 -22.74 -11.15 6.89
C VAL A 28 -23.72 -9.99 7.06
N LYS A 29 -24.16 -9.35 5.96
CA LYS A 29 -25.16 -8.28 5.99
C LYS A 29 -26.47 -8.70 6.65
N GLY A 30 -26.91 -9.93 6.40
CA GLY A 30 -28.16 -10.46 6.99
C GLY A 30 -28.03 -10.91 8.43
N THR A 31 -26.81 -11.07 8.95
CA THR A 31 -26.54 -11.64 10.28
C THR A 31 -26.14 -10.57 11.29
N PHE A 32 -25.39 -9.55 10.87
CA PHE A 32 -24.84 -8.53 11.76
C PHE A 32 -25.47 -7.17 11.49
N GLU A 33 -25.79 -6.44 12.56
CA GLU A 33 -26.36 -5.09 12.49
C GLU A 33 -25.33 -4.06 11.97
N ARG A 34 -24.06 -4.24 12.34
CA ARG A 34 -22.95 -3.37 11.93
C ARG A 34 -21.73 -4.23 11.62
N THR A 35 -21.05 -3.90 10.52
CA THR A 35 -19.86 -4.60 10.05
C THR A 35 -18.83 -3.62 9.53
N LEU A 36 -17.55 -3.86 9.84
CA LEU A 36 -16.42 -3.18 9.23
C LEU A 36 -15.57 -4.24 8.53
N PHE A 37 -15.30 -4.03 7.25
CA PHE A 37 -14.40 -4.87 6.47
C PHE A 37 -13.08 -4.13 6.29
N THR A 38 -11.98 -4.81 6.55
CA THR A 38 -10.63 -4.30 6.33
C THR A 38 -9.86 -5.25 5.42
N GLY A 39 -8.95 -4.71 4.64
CA GLY A 39 -8.10 -5.49 3.74
C GLY A 39 -7.01 -4.61 3.13
N VAL A 40 -5.99 -5.24 2.57
CA VAL A 40 -4.86 -4.52 1.93
C VAL A 40 -5.32 -3.84 0.63
N THR A 41 -6.19 -4.49 -0.12
CA THR A 41 -6.73 -3.94 -1.38
C THR A 41 -8.25 -4.03 -1.37
N PRO A 42 -8.97 -3.13 -2.06
CA PRO A 42 -10.41 -3.20 -2.22
C PRO A 42 -10.87 -4.30 -3.22
N VAL A 43 -10.03 -5.26 -3.52
CA VAL A 43 -10.37 -6.43 -4.34
C VAL A 43 -11.49 -7.21 -3.69
N ALA A 44 -12.43 -7.70 -4.45
CA ALA A 44 -13.63 -8.43 -4.03
C ALA A 44 -14.82 -7.57 -3.57
N LEU A 45 -14.70 -6.26 -3.58
CA LEU A 45 -15.81 -5.39 -3.19
C LEU A 45 -16.71 -4.99 -4.37
N ASP A 46 -16.27 -5.13 -5.63
CA ASP A 46 -17.01 -4.66 -6.80
C ASP A 46 -18.40 -5.31 -6.89
N GLY A 47 -18.48 -6.62 -6.93
CA GLY A 47 -19.77 -7.34 -6.93
C GLY A 47 -20.59 -7.15 -5.66
N VAL A 48 -19.95 -6.83 -4.54
CA VAL A 48 -20.59 -6.63 -3.24
C VAL A 48 -21.10 -5.20 -3.08
N VAL A 49 -20.32 -4.21 -3.49
CA VAL A 49 -20.66 -2.78 -3.34
C VAL A 49 -21.65 -2.35 -4.42
N THR A 50 -21.39 -2.69 -5.69
CA THR A 50 -22.18 -2.19 -6.82
C THR A 50 -23.49 -2.95 -7.02
N ALA A 51 -23.46 -4.29 -6.94
CA ALA A 51 -24.63 -5.11 -7.23
C ALA A 51 -25.60 -5.31 -6.05
N ASN A 52 -25.13 -5.19 -4.81
CA ASN A 52 -25.93 -5.61 -3.65
C ASN A 52 -26.06 -4.57 -2.52
N ASN A 53 -25.48 -3.38 -2.63
CA ASN A 53 -25.50 -2.37 -1.56
C ASN A 53 -25.09 -2.95 -0.19
N VAL A 54 -24.10 -3.84 -0.16
CA VAL A 54 -23.70 -4.57 1.05
C VAL A 54 -22.80 -3.72 1.94
N ALA A 55 -21.90 -2.98 1.34
CA ALA A 55 -20.94 -2.16 2.06
C ALA A 55 -20.73 -0.81 1.37
N TRP A 56 -20.35 0.18 2.15
CA TRP A 56 -19.89 1.47 1.67
C TRP A 56 -18.36 1.50 1.71
N ASN A 57 -17.71 1.75 0.57
CA ASN A 57 -16.26 1.91 0.53
C ASN A 57 -15.88 3.27 1.13
N ILE A 58 -15.19 3.22 2.27
CA ILE A 58 -14.69 4.40 2.99
C ILE A 58 -13.19 4.62 2.78
N ALA A 59 -12.52 3.76 2.01
CA ALA A 59 -11.12 3.93 1.67
C ALA A 59 -10.91 5.24 0.88
N GLY A 60 -9.95 6.04 1.30
CA GLY A 60 -9.68 7.35 0.70
C GLY A 60 -10.68 8.46 1.07
N HIS A 61 -11.69 8.17 1.89
CA HIS A 61 -12.61 9.19 2.39
C HIS A 61 -11.97 10.01 3.52
N ASP A 62 -11.97 11.32 3.38
CA ASP A 62 -11.27 12.25 4.28
C ASP A 62 -11.59 12.03 5.78
N LYS A 63 -12.86 11.81 6.11
CA LYS A 63 -13.30 11.56 7.49
C LYS A 63 -12.62 10.38 8.18
N TYR A 64 -12.16 9.38 7.39
CA TYR A 64 -11.59 8.13 7.89
C TYR A 64 -10.10 8.00 7.55
N TYR A 65 -9.50 9.07 7.05
CA TYR A 65 -8.13 9.08 6.55
C TYR A 65 -7.11 8.58 7.58
N GLU A 66 -7.20 9.08 8.81
CA GLU A 66 -6.27 8.73 9.90
C GLU A 66 -6.51 7.34 10.51
N MET A 67 -7.58 6.64 10.11
CA MET A 67 -7.75 5.23 10.49
C MET A 67 -6.73 4.28 9.84
N LEU A 68 -6.07 4.73 8.76
CA LEU A 68 -5.15 3.91 7.96
C LEU A 68 -3.68 4.13 8.30
N GLY A 69 -3.37 5.02 9.24
CA GLY A 69 -2.00 5.35 9.61
C GLY A 69 -1.93 6.19 10.87
N PHE A 70 -0.75 6.34 11.44
CA PHE A 70 -0.51 7.26 12.54
C PHE A 70 -0.21 8.67 12.02
N SER A 71 -0.80 9.67 12.64
CA SER A 71 -0.41 11.07 12.43
C SER A 71 0.94 11.38 13.08
N THR A 72 1.52 12.53 12.75
CA THR A 72 2.73 13.02 13.41
C THR A 72 2.48 13.26 14.90
N GLU A 73 1.29 13.72 15.27
CA GLU A 73 0.85 13.95 16.64
C GLU A 73 0.76 12.65 17.43
N ASP A 74 0.27 11.57 16.83
CA ASP A 74 0.20 10.25 17.46
C ASP A 74 1.62 9.76 17.80
N ILE A 75 2.53 9.79 16.83
CA ILE A 75 3.92 9.34 17.03
C ILE A 75 4.63 10.21 18.07
N SER A 76 4.46 11.54 18.01
CA SER A 76 5.02 12.47 19.00
C SER A 76 4.51 12.17 20.40
N SER A 77 3.23 11.87 20.54
CA SER A 77 2.60 11.50 21.81
C SER A 77 3.16 10.18 22.35
N MET A 78 3.35 9.17 21.49
CA MET A 78 3.99 7.89 21.87
C MET A 78 5.43 8.10 22.35
N LEU A 79 6.24 8.84 21.60
CA LEU A 79 7.63 9.14 21.98
C LEU A 79 7.71 9.89 23.31
N THR A 80 6.83 10.89 23.50
CA THR A 80 6.74 11.67 24.75
C THR A 80 6.34 10.77 25.91
N TYR A 81 5.39 9.86 25.72
CA TYR A 81 4.99 8.89 26.74
C TYR A 81 6.17 8.01 27.17
N TYR A 82 6.90 7.43 26.22
CA TYR A 82 8.05 6.56 26.53
C TYR A 82 9.23 7.32 27.15
N LYS A 83 9.43 8.57 26.74
CA LYS A 83 10.41 9.47 27.37
C LYS A 83 10.06 9.73 28.84
N ASN A 84 8.82 10.06 29.14
CA ASN A 84 8.33 10.28 30.51
C ASN A 84 8.37 9.02 31.38
N LYS A 85 8.29 7.83 30.76
CA LYS A 85 8.46 6.54 31.46
C LYS A 85 9.93 6.13 31.63
N GLY A 86 10.88 6.93 31.18
CA GLY A 86 12.32 6.60 31.24
C GLY A 86 12.73 5.42 30.36
N LYS A 87 11.94 5.10 29.33
CA LYS A 87 12.24 4.02 28.37
C LYS A 87 13.11 4.49 27.22
N ILE A 88 13.13 5.77 26.94
CA ILE A 88 14.06 6.46 26.05
C ILE A 88 14.72 7.60 26.81
N SER A 89 15.91 8.04 26.37
CA SER A 89 16.70 9.06 27.04
C SER A 89 15.92 10.35 27.25
N ALA A 90 16.13 10.99 28.40
CA ALA A 90 15.58 12.33 28.68
C ALA A 90 16.07 13.40 27.71
N ASP A 91 17.28 13.21 27.14
CA ASP A 91 17.88 14.12 26.18
C ASP A 91 17.47 13.86 24.73
N THR A 92 16.58 12.88 24.48
CA THR A 92 16.10 12.56 23.13
C THR A 92 15.41 13.77 22.50
N ASP A 93 15.90 14.18 21.33
CA ASP A 93 15.23 15.14 20.46
C ASP A 93 14.12 14.42 19.68
N ILE A 94 12.88 14.58 20.15
CA ILE A 94 11.69 13.95 19.54
C ILE A 94 11.52 14.38 18.09
N GLU A 95 11.79 15.64 17.76
CA GLU A 95 11.67 16.15 16.39
C GLU A 95 12.68 15.49 15.44
N ALA A 96 13.89 15.24 15.93
CA ALA A 96 14.91 14.53 15.14
C ALA A 96 14.48 13.07 14.90
N VAL A 97 13.90 12.40 15.89
CA VAL A 97 13.36 11.04 15.74
C VAL A 97 12.21 11.02 14.76
N LEU A 98 11.26 11.94 14.86
CA LEU A 98 10.13 12.07 13.93
C LEU A 98 10.59 12.26 12.49
N ARG A 99 11.53 13.19 12.25
CA ARG A 99 12.10 13.38 10.89
C ARG A 99 12.72 12.10 10.34
N ASN A 100 13.41 11.35 11.19
CA ASN A 100 14.03 10.09 10.77
C ASN A 100 12.96 9.02 10.47
N MET A 101 11.91 8.91 11.30
CA MET A 101 10.79 8.03 11.06
C MET A 101 10.04 8.37 9.76
N GLU A 102 9.86 9.67 9.48
CA GLU A 102 9.21 10.13 8.25
C GLU A 102 9.96 9.70 6.99
N LEU A 103 11.30 9.85 7.00
CA LEU A 103 12.15 9.40 5.89
C LEU A 103 12.05 7.90 5.63
N TRP A 104 11.87 7.08 6.67
CA TRP A 104 11.91 5.63 6.55
C TRP A 104 10.54 4.96 6.42
N GLY A 105 9.50 5.47 7.06
CA GLY A 105 8.19 4.79 7.11
C GLY A 105 7.00 5.74 7.08
N GLY A 106 7.23 7.03 6.89
CA GLY A 106 6.19 8.05 6.82
C GLY A 106 5.87 8.50 5.40
N ASN A 107 5.31 9.71 5.34
CA ASN A 107 5.03 10.47 4.13
C ASN A 107 3.93 9.87 3.23
N TYR A 108 3.00 9.10 3.79
CA TYR A 108 1.87 8.57 3.04
C TYR A 108 0.72 9.56 2.93
N CYS A 109 0.23 9.76 1.71
CA CYS A 109 -1.01 10.43 1.39
C CYS A 109 -1.85 9.51 0.49
N LEU A 110 -3.00 9.07 0.99
CA LEU A 110 -3.88 8.09 0.33
C LEU A 110 -5.23 8.71 -0.06
N SER A 111 -5.40 10.02 0.12
CA SER A 111 -6.62 10.78 -0.20
C SER A 111 -6.28 12.11 -0.86
N GLN A 112 -7.08 12.53 -1.84
CA GLN A 112 -6.92 13.85 -2.47
C GLN A 112 -7.21 14.98 -1.48
N ASP A 113 -8.24 14.84 -0.65
CA ASP A 113 -8.60 15.84 0.37
C ASP A 113 -7.50 15.98 1.44
N ALA A 114 -6.84 14.87 1.80
CA ALA A 114 -5.69 14.89 2.67
C ALA A 114 -4.48 15.59 2.06
N LEU A 115 -4.29 15.45 0.72
CA LEU A 115 -3.25 16.16 -0.01
C LEU A 115 -3.47 17.69 0.05
N GLU A 116 -4.69 18.15 -0.18
CA GLU A 116 -5.04 19.58 -0.12
C GLU A 116 -4.81 20.17 1.27
N SER A 117 -5.08 19.41 2.32
CA SER A 117 -4.81 19.78 3.72
C SER A 117 -3.39 19.45 4.18
N GLN A 118 -2.52 18.98 3.30
CA GLN A 118 -1.12 18.61 3.58
C GLN A 118 -0.96 17.56 4.69
N ARG A 119 -1.99 16.74 4.92
CA ARG A 119 -1.93 15.67 5.93
C ARG A 119 -1.21 14.45 5.36
N ARG A 120 -0.24 13.96 6.12
CA ARG A 120 0.51 12.74 5.84
C ARG A 120 0.40 11.81 7.04
N VAL A 121 0.47 10.50 6.79
CA VAL A 121 0.46 9.50 7.84
C VAL A 121 1.68 8.58 7.73
N PHE A 122 2.00 7.95 8.84
CA PHE A 122 2.98 6.87 8.93
C PHE A 122 2.29 5.53 8.72
N ASN A 123 2.95 4.63 8.04
CA ASN A 123 2.55 3.22 8.05
C ASN A 123 2.62 2.67 9.48
N CYS A 124 1.50 2.11 9.97
CA CYS A 124 1.39 1.68 11.36
C CYS A 124 2.44 0.62 11.74
N ASP A 125 2.62 -0.39 10.90
CA ASP A 125 3.57 -1.48 11.18
C ASP A 125 5.00 -0.97 11.25
N MET A 126 5.38 -0.08 10.33
CA MET A 126 6.71 0.50 10.31
C MET A 126 6.95 1.43 11.48
N ALA A 127 5.95 2.22 11.84
CA ALA A 127 6.05 3.12 12.97
C ALA A 127 6.22 2.35 14.28
N ILE A 128 5.43 1.29 14.48
CA ILE A 128 5.52 0.43 15.67
C ILE A 128 6.88 -0.28 15.71
N ASP A 129 7.32 -0.83 14.61
CA ASP A 129 8.60 -1.54 14.51
C ASP A 129 9.77 -0.60 14.81
N TYR A 130 9.76 0.59 14.23
CA TYR A 130 10.74 1.62 14.52
C TYR A 130 10.77 1.98 16.01
N LEU A 131 9.60 2.25 16.60
CA LEU A 131 9.49 2.60 18.01
C LEU A 131 9.99 1.50 18.94
N CYS A 132 9.63 0.24 18.67
CA CYS A 132 10.10 -0.90 19.46
C CYS A 132 11.64 -0.97 19.45
N HIS A 133 12.25 -0.90 18.27
CA HIS A 133 13.72 -0.94 18.16
C HIS A 133 14.40 0.26 18.79
N TYR A 134 13.83 1.46 18.61
CA TYR A 134 14.36 2.67 19.21
C TYR A 134 14.31 2.62 20.73
N ILE A 135 13.23 2.11 21.32
CA ILE A 135 13.07 1.94 22.78
C ILE A 135 14.08 0.91 23.33
N GLU A 136 14.34 -0.16 22.59
CA GLU A 136 15.22 -1.24 23.02
C GLU A 136 16.71 -0.87 22.90
N ASN A 137 17.09 -0.19 21.83
CA ASN A 137 18.49 -0.01 21.46
C ASN A 137 18.96 1.46 21.45
N GLY A 138 18.05 2.44 21.57
CA GLY A 138 18.37 3.87 21.48
C GLY A 138 18.60 4.36 20.06
N GLU A 139 18.67 3.46 19.09
CA GLU A 139 18.87 3.75 17.66
C GLU A 139 18.18 2.71 16.80
N VAL A 140 17.97 3.03 15.52
CA VAL A 140 17.35 2.10 14.55
C VAL A 140 18.29 1.87 13.38
N SER A 141 18.62 0.62 13.13
CA SER A 141 19.47 0.24 12.00
C SER A 141 18.69 0.28 10.68
N LYS A 142 19.33 0.80 9.63
CA LYS A 142 18.77 0.87 8.27
C LYS A 142 18.41 -0.49 7.69
N GLN A 143 19.01 -1.59 8.15
CA GLN A 143 18.74 -2.95 7.68
C GLN A 143 17.43 -3.50 8.22
N MET A 144 17.03 -3.12 9.43
CA MET A 144 15.83 -3.65 10.09
C MET A 144 14.55 -3.17 9.44
N LEU A 145 14.58 -1.95 8.90
CA LEU A 145 13.40 -1.31 8.30
C LEU A 145 13.02 -1.89 6.93
N THR A 146 13.88 -2.69 6.29
CA THR A 146 13.65 -3.21 4.94
C THR A 146 13.03 -4.60 4.89
N SER A 147 13.18 -5.41 5.93
CA SER A 147 12.73 -6.81 5.94
C SER A 147 11.21 -6.99 5.88
N LYS A 148 10.45 -6.07 6.45
CA LYS A 148 8.98 -6.14 6.45
C LYS A 148 8.34 -5.87 5.08
N TYR A 149 8.94 -5.01 4.26
CA TYR A 149 8.42 -4.76 2.91
C TYR A 149 8.66 -5.90 1.91
N GLU A 150 9.51 -6.86 2.25
CA GLU A 150 9.80 -7.97 1.34
C GLU A 150 8.56 -8.84 1.05
N GLU A 151 7.67 -9.00 2.04
CA GLU A 151 6.42 -9.77 1.85
C GLU A 151 5.43 -9.06 0.92
N ASP A 152 5.17 -7.77 1.15
CA ASP A 152 4.28 -6.97 0.29
C ASP A 152 4.81 -6.91 -1.13
N PHE A 153 6.13 -6.82 -1.25
CA PHE A 153 6.79 -6.82 -2.53
C PHE A 153 6.75 -8.17 -3.25
N CYS A 154 6.65 -9.29 -2.54
CA CYS A 154 6.40 -10.60 -3.13
C CYS A 154 5.08 -10.64 -3.92
N ASN A 155 4.06 -9.91 -3.50
CA ASN A 155 2.81 -9.81 -4.22
C ASN A 155 2.97 -9.02 -5.53
N VAL A 156 3.74 -7.94 -5.51
CA VAL A 156 4.08 -7.19 -6.74
C VAL A 156 4.92 -8.04 -7.69
N LYS A 157 5.90 -8.81 -7.20
CA LYS A 157 6.65 -9.77 -8.01
C LYS A 157 5.74 -10.79 -8.71
N LYS A 158 4.67 -11.24 -8.05
CA LYS A 158 3.67 -12.13 -8.66
C LYS A 158 2.92 -11.44 -9.81
N LEU A 159 2.53 -10.17 -9.62
CA LEU A 159 1.87 -9.38 -10.67
C LEU A 159 2.77 -9.14 -11.87
N LEU A 160 4.07 -8.93 -11.66
CA LEU A 160 5.04 -8.76 -12.75
C LEU A 160 5.19 -10.02 -13.61
N ARG A 161 4.98 -11.21 -13.03
CA ARG A 161 5.01 -12.48 -13.79
C ARG A 161 3.81 -12.63 -14.73
N LEU A 162 2.78 -11.81 -14.58
CA LEU A 162 1.63 -11.76 -15.47
C LEU A 162 1.88 -10.89 -16.71
N ASP A 163 3.00 -10.14 -16.74
CA ASP A 163 3.39 -9.40 -17.94
C ASP A 163 3.64 -10.37 -19.10
N GLY A 164 2.90 -10.16 -20.18
CA GLY A 164 3.16 -10.78 -21.46
C GLY A 164 4.35 -10.14 -22.18
N ALA A 165 4.37 -10.28 -23.50
CA ALA A 165 5.41 -9.69 -24.36
C ALA A 165 5.48 -8.15 -24.28
N ASP A 166 4.40 -7.49 -23.90
CA ASP A 166 4.29 -6.03 -23.89
C ASP A 166 5.01 -5.36 -22.71
N GLY A 167 5.29 -6.10 -21.61
CA GLY A 167 6.11 -5.63 -20.50
C GLY A 167 5.62 -4.34 -19.81
N TYR A 168 4.32 -4.02 -19.89
CA TYR A 168 3.75 -2.74 -19.42
C TYR A 168 4.05 -2.46 -17.94
N ARG A 169 3.89 -3.46 -17.06
CA ARG A 169 4.17 -3.31 -15.62
C ARG A 169 5.64 -3.04 -15.35
N LYS A 170 6.53 -3.65 -16.13
CA LYS A 170 7.97 -3.39 -16.08
C LYS A 170 8.31 -1.96 -16.47
N ASP A 171 7.65 -1.42 -17.50
CA ASP A 171 7.84 -0.03 -17.93
C ASP A 171 7.33 0.97 -16.89
N VAL A 172 6.22 0.66 -16.21
CA VAL A 172 5.73 1.43 -15.07
C VAL A 172 6.78 1.48 -13.96
N LEU A 173 7.32 0.33 -13.54
CA LEU A 173 8.36 0.29 -12.50
C LEU A 173 9.64 1.00 -12.91
N ARG A 174 10.05 0.87 -14.18
CA ARG A 174 11.20 1.60 -14.72
C ARG A 174 10.99 3.10 -14.62
N THR A 175 9.81 3.58 -15.01
CA THR A 175 9.44 5.00 -14.94
C THR A 175 9.46 5.51 -13.51
N ILE A 176 8.89 4.75 -12.56
CA ILE A 176 8.91 5.11 -11.13
C ILE A 176 10.35 5.21 -10.62
N ARG A 177 11.20 4.24 -10.96
CA ARG A 177 12.60 4.24 -10.53
C ARG A 177 13.39 5.41 -11.08
N GLU A 178 13.21 5.74 -12.37
CA GLU A 178 13.99 6.76 -13.06
C GLU A 178 13.52 8.18 -12.72
N ARG A 179 12.21 8.38 -12.58
CA ARG A 179 11.60 9.71 -12.39
C ARG A 179 11.14 9.96 -10.96
N GLY A 180 11.02 8.92 -10.14
CA GLY A 180 10.46 9.00 -8.80
C GLY A 180 8.94 9.09 -8.75
N GLU A 181 8.27 9.27 -9.91
CA GLU A 181 6.83 9.49 -10.00
C GLU A 181 6.22 8.91 -11.28
N ILE A 182 4.91 8.68 -11.24
CA ILE A 182 4.06 8.37 -12.41
C ILE A 182 2.75 9.14 -12.34
N LYS A 183 2.05 9.24 -13.48
CA LYS A 183 0.69 9.79 -13.58
C LYS A 183 -0.26 8.69 -13.99
N ALA A 184 -1.25 8.42 -13.15
CA ALA A 184 -2.22 7.35 -13.38
C ALA A 184 -3.64 7.76 -13.00
N LEU A 185 -4.61 7.07 -13.59
CA LEU A 185 -5.96 6.99 -13.06
C LEU A 185 -5.94 5.94 -11.94
N ILE A 186 -6.62 6.23 -10.85
CA ILE A 186 -6.71 5.31 -9.72
C ILE A 186 -8.15 4.85 -9.58
N GLU A 187 -8.31 3.55 -9.63
CA GLU A 187 -9.58 2.89 -9.38
C GLU A 187 -9.72 2.55 -7.91
N ASN A 188 -10.88 2.85 -7.35
CA ASN A 188 -11.17 2.64 -5.93
C ASN A 188 -11.88 1.31 -5.65
N VAL A 189 -12.25 0.59 -6.69
CA VAL A 189 -12.97 -0.69 -6.62
C VAL A 189 -12.40 -1.61 -7.68
N PHE A 190 -12.09 -2.84 -7.31
CA PHE A 190 -11.55 -3.87 -8.21
C PHE A 190 -12.39 -5.12 -8.18
N SER A 191 -12.62 -5.71 -9.33
CA SER A 191 -13.03 -7.10 -9.41
C SER A 191 -11.80 -8.03 -9.34
N PRO A 192 -11.96 -9.30 -8.95
CA PRO A 192 -10.86 -10.26 -9.02
C PRO A 192 -10.25 -10.41 -10.42
N GLN A 193 -11.01 -10.10 -11.47
CA GLN A 193 -10.58 -10.14 -12.86
C GLN A 193 -9.62 -8.99 -13.21
N ASP A 194 -9.77 -7.85 -12.54
CA ASP A 194 -8.94 -6.66 -12.76
C ASP A 194 -7.49 -6.86 -12.32
N ILE A 195 -7.20 -7.87 -11.49
CA ILE A 195 -5.83 -8.23 -11.08
C ILE A 195 -4.94 -8.49 -12.30
N THR A 196 -5.51 -9.01 -13.38
CA THR A 196 -4.78 -9.29 -14.62
C THR A 196 -4.70 -8.09 -15.55
N ASN A 197 -5.49 -7.03 -15.29
CA ASN A 197 -5.52 -5.84 -16.11
C ASN A 197 -4.28 -4.96 -15.84
N PRO A 198 -3.42 -4.70 -16.85
CA PRO A 198 -2.25 -3.86 -16.67
C PRO A 198 -2.57 -2.45 -16.21
N ASP A 199 -3.68 -1.86 -16.64
CA ASP A 199 -4.07 -0.48 -16.33
C ASP A 199 -4.36 -0.30 -14.82
N MET A 200 -4.69 -1.39 -14.11
CA MET A 200 -4.90 -1.38 -12.67
C MET A 200 -3.60 -1.42 -11.86
N PHE A 201 -2.45 -1.61 -12.49
CA PHE A 201 -1.19 -1.84 -11.78
C PHE A 201 -0.77 -0.66 -10.90
N ALA A 202 -0.95 0.58 -11.36
CA ALA A 202 -0.67 1.77 -10.57
C ALA A 202 -1.56 1.85 -9.31
N SER A 203 -2.82 1.45 -9.42
CA SER A 203 -3.76 1.39 -8.30
C SER A 203 -3.31 0.34 -7.28
N PHE A 204 -2.87 -0.84 -7.72
CA PHE A 204 -2.30 -1.85 -6.81
C PHE A 204 -1.06 -1.34 -6.09
N LEU A 205 -0.14 -0.67 -6.79
CA LEU A 205 1.04 -0.10 -6.15
C LEU A 205 0.68 0.93 -5.06
N LEU A 206 -0.34 1.76 -5.29
CA LEU A 206 -0.84 2.71 -4.30
C LEU A 206 -1.42 1.97 -3.08
N TYR A 207 -2.30 0.98 -3.28
CA TYR A 207 -2.94 0.23 -2.18
C TYR A 207 -1.97 -0.66 -1.40
N TYR A 208 -0.92 -1.16 -2.03
CA TYR A 208 0.17 -1.85 -1.34
C TYR A 208 1.15 -0.89 -0.61
N GLY A 209 0.90 0.42 -0.63
CA GLY A 209 1.77 1.39 0.00
C GLY A 209 3.14 1.56 -0.68
N LEU A 210 3.25 1.14 -1.93
CA LEU A 210 4.46 1.30 -2.74
C LEU A 210 4.50 2.64 -3.49
N LEU A 211 3.37 3.34 -3.53
CA LEU A 211 3.23 4.71 -4.01
C LEU A 211 2.39 5.52 -3.03
N THR A 212 2.49 6.83 -3.13
CA THR A 212 1.71 7.82 -2.38
C THR A 212 1.21 8.91 -3.33
N ILE A 213 0.14 9.60 -2.98
CA ILE A 213 -0.39 10.70 -3.77
C ILE A 213 0.46 11.94 -3.50
N GLU A 214 1.06 12.50 -4.55
CA GLU A 214 1.90 13.72 -4.51
C GLU A 214 1.21 14.93 -5.14
N GLY A 215 0.24 14.71 -6.01
CA GLY A 215 -0.44 15.78 -6.70
C GLY A 215 -1.61 15.30 -7.55
N THR A 216 -2.32 16.28 -8.10
CA THR A 216 -3.45 16.05 -9.01
C THR A 216 -3.25 16.85 -10.30
N LYS A 217 -3.61 16.26 -11.44
CA LYS A 217 -3.65 16.98 -12.73
C LYS A 217 -4.85 16.52 -13.55
N GLY A 218 -5.94 17.26 -13.44
CA GLY A 218 -7.23 16.86 -14.01
C GLY A 218 -7.73 15.58 -13.33
N CYS A 219 -8.07 14.56 -14.12
CA CYS A 219 -8.54 13.27 -13.60
C CYS A 219 -7.41 12.30 -13.19
N ARG A 220 -6.13 12.67 -13.40
CA ARG A 220 -5.00 11.81 -13.07
C ARG A 220 -4.32 12.26 -11.79
N LEU A 221 -3.93 11.29 -10.97
CA LEU A 221 -3.08 11.53 -9.81
C LEU A 221 -1.61 11.44 -10.23
N THR A 222 -0.78 12.30 -9.63
CA THR A 222 0.67 12.13 -9.62
C THR A 222 0.99 11.29 -8.39
N LEU A 223 1.61 10.13 -8.60
CA LEU A 223 1.97 9.17 -7.58
C LEU A 223 3.48 9.13 -7.48
N GLY A 224 4.01 9.29 -6.26
CA GLY A 224 5.43 9.27 -5.96
C GLY A 224 5.81 8.14 -5.00
N ILE A 225 7.11 7.98 -4.80
CA ILE A 225 7.65 7.03 -3.80
C ILE A 225 7.56 7.69 -2.42
N PRO A 226 6.87 7.07 -1.43
CA PRO A 226 6.59 7.73 -0.16
C PRO A 226 7.84 7.98 0.69
N ASN A 227 8.77 7.03 0.73
CA ASN A 227 9.92 7.08 1.65
C ASN A 227 11.12 6.26 1.13
N ASP A 228 12.21 6.31 1.89
CA ASP A 228 13.47 5.69 1.50
C ASP A 228 13.45 4.15 1.56
N CYS A 229 12.62 3.56 2.43
CA CYS A 229 12.45 2.10 2.45
C CYS A 229 11.84 1.60 1.15
N VAL A 230 10.76 2.24 0.70
CA VAL A 230 10.10 1.88 -0.57
C VAL A 230 11.04 2.18 -1.74
N ARG A 231 11.79 3.28 -1.70
CA ARG A 231 12.79 3.61 -2.73
C ARG A 231 13.88 2.54 -2.85
N LYS A 232 14.37 2.05 -1.72
CA LYS A 232 15.36 0.97 -1.69
C LYS A 232 14.80 -0.30 -2.33
N MET A 233 13.56 -0.66 -2.02
CA MET A 233 12.88 -1.80 -2.64
C MET A 233 12.78 -1.69 -4.16
N TYR A 234 12.37 -0.55 -4.70
CA TYR A 234 12.34 -0.36 -6.15
C TYR A 234 13.71 -0.59 -6.78
N ASN A 235 14.79 -0.13 -6.12
CA ASN A 235 16.14 -0.30 -6.62
C ASN A 235 16.60 -1.76 -6.60
N GLU A 236 16.34 -2.49 -5.52
CA GLU A 236 16.75 -3.90 -5.36
C GLU A 236 15.98 -4.80 -6.32
N THR A 237 14.67 -4.65 -6.42
CA THR A 237 13.85 -5.47 -7.31
C THR A 237 14.12 -5.24 -8.78
N PHE A 238 14.30 -3.98 -9.16
CA PHE A 238 14.60 -3.71 -10.56
C PHE A 238 15.95 -4.32 -10.95
N ALA A 239 16.93 -4.34 -10.03
CA ALA A 239 18.21 -5.00 -10.26
C ALA A 239 18.05 -6.52 -10.47
N GLU A 240 17.23 -7.19 -9.65
CA GLU A 240 16.92 -8.61 -9.82
C GLU A 240 16.23 -8.92 -11.16
N TYR A 241 15.26 -8.07 -11.53
CA TYR A 241 14.52 -8.25 -12.79
C TYR A 241 15.39 -8.05 -14.03
N CYS A 242 16.24 -7.03 -14.04
CA CYS A 242 17.16 -6.78 -15.17
C CYS A 242 18.25 -7.84 -15.29
N ASN A 243 18.66 -8.47 -14.18
CA ASN A 243 19.67 -9.53 -14.20
C ASN A 243 19.11 -10.88 -14.70
N ASN A 244 17.82 -11.13 -14.48
CA ASN A 244 17.14 -12.36 -14.93
C ASN A 244 16.76 -12.35 -16.42
N GLU A 245 16.81 -11.22 -17.11
CA GLU A 245 16.59 -11.13 -18.57
C GLU A 245 17.86 -11.46 -19.39
N LYS A 246 18.98 -11.77 -18.73
CA LYS A 246 20.24 -12.15 -19.40
C LYS A 246 20.49 -13.66 -19.45
N MET A 247 19.50 -14.46 -19.06
CA MET A 247 19.46 -15.91 -19.26
C MET A 247 18.30 -16.28 -20.18
#